data_0e4050afded7418d603e93e5b67df3b5
#
_entry.id   0e4050afded7418d603e93e5b67df3b5
#
_cell.length_a   1.000
_cell.length_b   1.000
_cell.length_c   1.000
_cell.angle_alpha   90.00
_cell.angle_beta   90.00
_cell.angle_gamma   90.00
#
_symmetry.space_group_name_H-M   'P 1'
#
loop_
_entity.id
_entity.type
_entity.pdbx_description
1 polymer ?
#
loop_
_entity_poly.entity_id
_entity_poly.type
_entity_poly.pdbx_seq_one_letter_code
_entity_poly.pdbx_strand_id
1 'polypeptide(L)'
;MASAGLEALGMIECKGFVALVEASDAMLKAANVELVGWDKVGSGLVTAFVAGDVAAVKAAVDAGAAAASRIGEVVSVQVIARPHEELGGILNFGKAAASAPAAAPKSDGA
;
A
#
# COMPACT_ATOMS: atom_id res chain seq x y z
N MET A 1 16.51 0.74 5.05
CA MET A 1 16.22 0.71 5.39
C MET A 1 15.69 0.25 6.03
N ALA A 2 15.70 0.25 5.97
CA ALA A 2 15.37 -0.10 6.49
C ALA A 2 14.77 -0.39 6.88
N SER A 3 14.78 -0.45 6.84
CA SER A 3 14.33 -0.66 7.41
C SER A 3 14.00 -1.20 8.19
N ALA A 4 14.63 -1.21 8.58
CA ALA A 4 14.33 -1.92 9.72
C ALA A 4 12.94 -1.63 10.10
N GLY A 5 12.54 -0.79 10.59
CA GLY A 5 11.16 -0.53 10.87
C GLY A 5 10.51 0.30 9.81
N LEU A 6 9.25 0.37 9.86
CA LEU A 6 8.49 1.23 8.99
C LEU A 6 8.36 2.57 9.67
N GLU A 7 8.62 3.65 8.96
CA GLU A 7 8.40 4.97 9.51
C GLU A 7 6.91 5.26 9.57
N ALA A 8 6.21 4.94 8.49
CA ALA A 8 4.77 5.05 8.45
C ALA A 8 4.24 4.01 7.49
N LEU A 9 3.03 3.58 7.74
CA LEU A 9 2.33 2.63 6.90
C LEU A 9 1.03 3.26 6.45
N GLY A 10 0.78 3.26 5.15
CA GLY A 10 -0.48 3.75 4.60
C GLY A 10 -1.25 2.62 4.00
N MET A 11 -2.56 2.69 4.07
CA MET A 11 -3.45 1.66 3.55
C MET A 11 -4.61 2.30 2.84
N ILE A 12 -4.98 1.70 1.70
CA ILE A 12 -6.22 2.06 1.02
C ILE A 12 -6.97 0.77 0.75
N GLU A 13 -8.20 0.73 1.20
CA GLU A 13 -9.08 -0.42 0.94
C GLU A 13 -10.14 0.00 -0.05
N CYS A 14 -10.30 -0.77 -1.11
CA CYS A 14 -11.25 -0.49 -2.18
C CYS A 14 -12.09 -1.70 -2.48
N LYS A 15 -13.19 -1.47 -3.17
CA LYS A 15 -13.91 -2.54 -3.82
C LYS A 15 -13.45 -2.61 -5.26
N GLY A 16 -13.01 -3.80 -5.66
CA GLY A 16 -12.60 -4.01 -7.04
C GLY A 16 -11.13 -3.81 -7.26
N PHE A 17 -10.56 -4.72 -8.02
CA PHE A 17 -9.12 -4.74 -8.25
C PHE A 17 -8.65 -3.55 -9.10
N VAL A 18 -9.49 -3.13 -10.05
CA VAL A 18 -9.11 -2.02 -10.93
C VAL A 18 -8.91 -0.74 -10.14
N ALA A 19 -9.80 -0.48 -9.18
CA ALA A 19 -9.64 0.69 -8.31
C ALA A 19 -8.36 0.60 -7.51
N LEU A 20 -8.00 -0.60 -7.06
CA LEU A 20 -6.79 -0.78 -6.28
C LEU A 20 -5.53 -0.53 -7.11
N VAL A 21 -5.53 -1.00 -8.34
CA VAL A 21 -4.39 -0.77 -9.24
C VAL A 21 -4.23 0.73 -9.49
N GLU A 22 -5.34 1.41 -9.71
CA GLU A 22 -5.29 2.86 -9.92
C GLU A 22 -4.78 3.58 -8.67
N ALA A 23 -5.27 3.17 -7.50
CA ALA A 23 -4.79 3.75 -6.25
C ALA A 23 -3.30 3.54 -6.08
N SER A 24 -2.84 2.31 -6.33
CA SER A 24 -1.43 1.98 -6.16
C SER A 24 -0.54 2.80 -7.09
N ASP A 25 -0.94 2.91 -8.35
CA ASP A 25 -0.19 3.69 -9.32
C ASP A 25 -0.12 5.16 -8.90
N ALA A 26 -1.25 5.72 -8.48
CA ALA A 26 -1.30 7.12 -8.08
C ALA A 26 -0.44 7.35 -6.84
N MET A 27 -0.45 6.42 -5.88
CA MET A 27 0.38 6.55 -4.69
C MET A 27 1.85 6.58 -5.02
N LEU A 28 2.28 5.67 -5.89
CA LEU A 28 3.70 5.58 -6.25
C LEU A 28 4.16 6.79 -7.06
N LYS A 29 3.26 7.40 -7.80
CA LYS A 29 3.61 8.59 -8.58
C LYS A 29 3.58 9.87 -7.75
N ALA A 30 2.80 9.90 -6.68
CA ALA A 30 2.59 11.13 -5.93
C ALA A 30 3.70 11.42 -4.93
N ALA A 31 4.34 10.41 -4.40
CA ALA A 31 5.30 10.61 -3.33
C ALA A 31 6.31 9.47 -3.30
N ASN A 32 7.37 9.68 -2.55
CA ASN A 32 8.44 8.69 -2.43
C ASN A 32 8.04 7.64 -1.40
N VAL A 33 7.23 6.70 -1.82
CA VAL A 33 6.78 5.60 -0.97
C VAL A 33 7.03 4.29 -1.69
N GLU A 34 7.02 3.22 -0.92
CA GLU A 34 7.23 1.88 -1.44
C GLU A 34 5.94 1.10 -1.28
N LEU A 35 5.51 0.42 -2.33
CA LEU A 35 4.36 -0.47 -2.24
C LEU A 35 4.85 -1.75 -1.58
N VAL A 36 4.41 -2.01 -0.36
CA VAL A 36 4.92 -3.13 0.41
C VAL A 36 4.04 -4.37 0.31
N GLY A 37 2.87 -4.24 -0.25
CA GLY A 37 2.04 -5.39 -0.50
C GLY A 37 0.60 -5.02 -0.68
N TRP A 38 -0.21 -6.01 -0.96
CA TRP A 38 -1.65 -5.86 -1.01
C TRP A 38 -2.29 -7.17 -0.62
N ASP A 39 -3.55 -7.07 -0.23
CA ASP A 39 -4.26 -8.18 0.31
C ASP A 39 -5.66 -8.22 -0.28
N LYS A 40 -6.21 -9.42 -0.35
CA LYS A 40 -7.52 -9.65 -0.91
C LYS A 40 -8.30 -10.43 0.12
N VAL A 41 -9.33 -9.79 0.65
CA VAL A 41 -10.02 -10.34 1.81
C VAL A 41 -11.33 -11.02 1.45
N GLY A 42 -11.70 -11.05 0.23
CA GLY A 42 -12.98 -11.63 -0.17
C GLY A 42 -14.03 -10.55 -0.33
N SER A 43 -15.17 -10.90 -0.88
CA SER A 43 -16.26 -9.96 -1.13
C SER A 43 -15.86 -8.77 -1.98
N GLY A 44 -14.82 -8.93 -2.78
CA GLY A 44 -14.36 -7.84 -3.64
C GLY A 44 -13.54 -6.78 -2.93
N LEU A 45 -13.27 -6.93 -1.65
CA LEU A 45 -12.46 -5.98 -0.91
C LEU A 45 -10.99 -6.29 -1.11
N VAL A 46 -10.23 -5.27 -1.47
CA VAL A 46 -8.80 -5.38 -1.68
C VAL A 46 -8.11 -4.19 -1.04
N THR A 47 -6.92 -4.41 -0.52
CA THR A 47 -6.19 -3.41 0.23
C THR A 47 -4.77 -3.29 -0.29
N ALA A 48 -4.29 -2.07 -0.47
CA ALA A 48 -2.90 -1.81 -0.82
C ALA A 48 -2.21 -1.13 0.34
N PHE A 49 -0.94 -1.46 0.53
CA PHE A 49 -0.13 -0.94 1.63
C PHE A 49 1.10 -0.27 1.08
N VAL A 50 1.40 0.93 1.57
CA VAL A 50 2.62 1.64 1.22
C VAL A 50 3.35 2.04 2.48
N ALA A 51 4.66 2.20 2.36
CA ALA A 51 5.50 2.59 3.48
C ALA A 51 6.45 3.69 3.04
N GLY A 52 6.85 4.52 3.99
CA GLY A 52 7.78 5.61 3.75
C GLY A 52 7.71 6.56 4.93
N ASP A 53 8.27 7.76 4.77
CA ASP A 53 8.13 8.72 5.85
C ASP A 53 6.69 9.21 5.93
N VAL A 54 6.32 9.77 7.08
CA VAL A 54 4.93 10.11 7.38
C VAL A 54 4.34 11.06 6.35
N ALA A 55 5.07 12.10 5.99
CA ALA A 55 4.55 13.10 5.05
C ALA A 55 4.34 12.48 3.67
N ALA A 56 5.29 11.66 3.23
CA ALA A 56 5.18 11.00 1.93
C ALA A 56 4.01 10.04 1.90
N VAL A 57 3.82 9.27 2.99
CA VAL A 57 2.73 8.30 3.06
C VAL A 57 1.38 9.03 3.05
N LYS A 58 1.27 10.13 3.78
CA LYS A 58 0.02 10.90 3.78
C LYS A 58 -0.30 11.44 2.39
N ALA A 59 0.70 12.00 1.72
CA ALA A 59 0.50 12.53 0.38
C ALA A 59 0.12 11.42 -0.60
N ALA A 60 0.78 10.27 -0.48
CA ALA A 60 0.50 9.13 -1.34
C ALA A 60 -0.93 8.63 -1.15
N VAL A 61 -1.33 8.45 0.10
CA VAL A 61 -2.66 7.92 0.39
C VAL A 61 -3.75 8.87 -0.09
N ASP A 62 -3.56 10.18 0.08
CA ASP A 62 -4.52 11.16 -0.41
C ASP A 62 -4.66 11.07 -1.93
N ALA A 63 -3.54 10.99 -2.64
CA ALA A 63 -3.57 10.90 -4.09
C ALA A 63 -4.21 9.60 -4.56
N GLY A 64 -3.88 8.50 -3.88
CA GLY A 64 -4.43 7.20 -4.24
C GLY A 64 -5.94 7.14 -4.03
N ALA A 65 -6.41 7.68 -2.91
CA ALA A 65 -7.84 7.69 -2.62
C ALA A 65 -8.59 8.53 -3.65
N ALA A 66 -8.05 9.68 -4.00
CA ALA A 66 -8.69 10.53 -5.00
C ALA A 66 -8.76 9.83 -6.35
N ALA A 67 -7.68 9.19 -6.77
CA ALA A 67 -7.66 8.49 -8.05
C ALA A 67 -8.63 7.31 -8.07
N ALA A 68 -8.61 6.50 -7.03
CA ALA A 68 -9.46 5.32 -6.96
C ALA A 68 -10.93 5.68 -6.89
N SER A 69 -11.26 6.78 -6.24
CA SER A 69 -12.65 7.21 -6.09
C SER A 69 -13.32 7.54 -7.43
N ARG A 70 -12.51 7.86 -8.42
CA ARG A 70 -13.07 8.19 -9.73
C ARG A 70 -13.51 6.97 -10.51
N ILE A 71 -13.01 5.80 -10.17
CA ILE A 71 -13.31 4.60 -10.94
C ILE A 71 -13.91 3.47 -10.11
N GLY A 72 -13.94 3.63 -8.80
CA GLY A 72 -14.50 2.59 -7.94
C GLY A 72 -14.84 3.16 -6.58
N GLU A 73 -15.01 2.29 -5.63
CA GLU A 73 -15.39 2.68 -4.28
C GLU A 73 -14.21 2.52 -3.33
N VAL A 74 -13.83 3.60 -2.67
CA VAL A 74 -12.82 3.55 -1.61
C VAL A 74 -13.57 3.35 -0.30
N VAL A 75 -13.24 2.26 0.38
CA VAL A 75 -13.95 1.86 1.60
C VAL A 75 -13.30 2.48 2.83
N SER A 76 -11.98 2.47 2.88
CA SER A 76 -11.29 3.07 4.02
C SER A 76 -9.87 3.45 3.65
N VAL A 77 -9.34 4.38 4.42
CA VAL A 77 -8.00 4.93 4.24
C VAL A 77 -7.42 5.10 5.63
N GLN A 78 -6.19 4.64 5.83
CA GLN A 78 -5.53 4.72 7.12
C GLN A 78 -4.08 5.10 6.95
N VAL A 79 -3.55 5.87 7.89
CA VAL A 79 -2.12 6.11 7.99
C VAL A 79 -1.72 5.84 9.43
N ILE A 80 -0.75 4.96 9.61
CA ILE A 80 -0.23 4.61 10.92
C ILE A 80 1.21 5.08 10.97
N ALA A 81 1.49 6.06 11.83
CA ALA A 81 2.84 6.55 12.01
C ALA A 81 3.54 5.61 12.99
N ARG A 82 4.74 5.19 12.64
CA ARG A 82 5.56 4.31 13.47
C ARG A 82 4.84 3.04 13.90
N PRO A 83 4.45 2.20 12.93
CA PRO A 83 3.80 0.93 13.27
C PRO A 83 4.74 0.09 14.14
N HIS A 84 4.16 -0.74 14.98
CA HIS A 84 4.94 -1.66 15.79
C HIS A 84 5.75 -2.56 14.85
N GLU A 85 7.01 -2.84 15.18
CA GLU A 85 7.85 -3.61 14.27
C GLU A 85 7.31 -5.02 14.03
N GLU A 86 6.57 -5.59 14.95
CA GLU A 86 5.98 -6.91 14.72
C GLU A 86 4.89 -6.89 13.68
N LEU A 87 4.34 -5.72 13.39
CA LEU A 87 3.27 -5.61 12.41
C LEU A 87 3.72 -6.06 11.02
N GLY A 88 4.94 -5.72 10.67
CA GLY A 88 5.47 -6.15 9.38
C GLY A 88 5.49 -7.66 9.23
N GLY A 89 5.83 -8.37 10.30
CA GLY A 89 5.83 -9.83 10.29
C GLY A 89 4.44 -10.41 10.21
N ILE A 90 3.50 -9.85 10.96
CA ILE A 90 2.13 -10.32 10.97
C ILE A 90 1.48 -10.15 9.61
N LEU A 91 1.73 -9.03 8.96
CA LEU A 91 1.15 -8.73 7.66
C LEU A 91 2.04 -9.20 6.51
N ASN A 92 3.18 -9.81 6.83
CA ASN A 92 4.11 -10.36 5.84
C ASN A 92 4.74 -9.32 4.91
N PHE A 93 4.77 -8.06 5.32
CA PHE A 93 5.36 -7.02 4.50
C PHE A 93 6.85 -7.25 4.31
N GLY A 94 7.55 -7.50 5.42
CA GLY A 94 8.97 -7.69 5.36
C GLY A 94 9.34 -8.88 4.51
N LYS A 95 8.57 -9.93 4.63
CA LYS A 95 8.82 -11.13 3.86
C LYS A 95 8.60 -10.87 2.37
N ALA A 96 7.54 -10.18 2.03
CA ALA A 96 7.25 -9.86 0.65
C ALA A 96 8.33 -8.97 0.06
N ALA A 97 8.76 -7.97 0.81
CA ALA A 97 9.81 -7.08 0.35
C ALA A 97 11.12 -7.81 0.20
N ALA A 98 11.43 -8.70 1.13
CA ALA A 98 12.68 -9.43 1.10
C ALA A 98 12.74 -10.44 -0.04
N SER A 99 11.61 -11.03 -0.35
CA SER A 99 11.58 -12.08 -1.37
C SER A 99 11.27 -11.54 -2.76
N ALA A 100 10.74 -10.34 -2.85
CA ALA A 100 10.37 -9.79 -4.13
C ALA A 100 11.63 -9.51 -4.93
N PRO A 101 11.67 -9.95 -6.13
CA PRO A 101 12.78 -9.56 -6.95
C PRO A 101 12.64 -8.10 -7.16
N ALA A 102 13.69 -7.51 -7.24
CA ALA A 102 13.62 -6.14 -7.41
C ALA A 102 12.68 -5.87 -8.49
N ALA A 103 11.95 -6.23 -8.75
CA ALA A 103 11.07 -5.96 -9.63
C ALA A 103 9.86 -6.47 -9.69
N ALA A 104 9.64 -6.82 -9.80
CA ALA A 104 8.64 -7.14 -10.00
C ALA A 104 7.66 -7.00 -9.81
N PRO A 105 7.55 -6.80 -9.95
CA PRO A 105 6.60 -6.77 -9.79
C PRO A 105 5.77 -7.09 -9.96
N LYS A 106 5.85 -7.26 -10.19
CA LYS A 106 5.20 -7.71 -10.23
C LYS A 106 4.29 -8.10 -10.46
N SER A 107 4.22 -8.22 -10.81
CA SER A 107 3.45 -8.62 -10.99
C SER A 107 2.81 -9.38 -10.85
N ASP A 108 2.84 -9.82 -10.65
CA ASP A 108 2.23 -10.51 -10.32
C ASP A 108 1.34 -10.51 -9.92
N GLY A 109 1.22 -10.39 -9.97
CA GLY A 109 0.56 -10.39 -9.48
C GLY A 109 -0.21 -10.54 -9.71
N ALA A 110 -0.24 -10.46 -10.11
CA ALA A 110 -0.87 -10.56 -10.22
C ALA A 110 -1.10 -10.72 -10.17
#